data_2b3ada96ca95b8b5e4aebc513c11cdaa
#
_entry.id   2b3ada96ca95b8b5e4aebc513c11cdaa
#
_cell.length_a   1.000
_cell.length_b   1.000
_cell.length_c   1.000
_cell.angle_alpha   90.00
_cell.angle_beta   90.00
_cell.angle_gamma   90.00
#
_symmetry.space_group_name_H-M   'P 1'
#
loop_
_entity.id
_entity.type
_entity.pdbx_description
1 polymer ?
#
loop_
_entity_poly.entity_id
_entity_poly.type
_entity_poly.pdbx_seq_one_letter_code
_entity_poly.pdbx_strand_id
1 'polypeptide(L)'
;MTNCSRIISVAAGMALVVFAGVLAAQNSALTRTIVTKADVSVPGREAVVARVEIAPGGIAGWHTHPGDEVSYVMDGEATLMIAGQPPRKVKAGEGFVIPAGTVHNAKNEGAAAVKLVGVYVIEKGKPLASPAPDPAQ
;
A
#
# COMPACT_ATOMS: atom_id res chain seq x y z
N MET A 1 38.88 71.20 -19.76
CA MET A 1 39.25 69.99 -19.01
C MET A 1 37.96 69.38 -18.60
N THR A 2 37.41 68.46 -19.38
CA THR A 2 36.09 67.84 -19.17
C THR A 2 36.29 66.37 -18.91
N ASN A 3 36.08 65.97 -17.65
CA ASN A 3 36.10 64.55 -17.23
C ASN A 3 34.72 63.91 -17.54
N CYS A 4 34.73 62.95 -18.44
CA CYS A 4 33.60 62.15 -18.81
C CYS A 4 33.61 60.86 -17.97
N SER A 5 32.82 60.79 -16.92
CA SER A 5 32.63 59.57 -16.12
C SER A 5 31.65 58.61 -16.83
N ARG A 6 32.15 57.43 -17.22
CA ARG A 6 31.35 56.32 -17.76
C ARG A 6 30.75 55.52 -16.62
N ILE A 7 29.42 55.53 -16.54
CA ILE A 7 28.65 54.67 -15.65
C ILE A 7 28.49 53.31 -16.34
N ILE A 8 29.08 52.28 -15.75
CA ILE A 8 28.92 50.88 -16.18
C ILE A 8 27.74 50.33 -15.41
N SER A 9 26.63 50.13 -16.11
CA SER A 9 25.47 49.44 -15.55
C SER A 9 25.69 47.92 -15.63
N VAL A 10 25.86 47.26 -14.49
CA VAL A 10 25.88 45.80 -14.38
C VAL A 10 24.44 45.32 -14.23
N ALA A 11 23.91 44.74 -15.29
CA ALA A 11 22.61 44.04 -15.21
C ALA A 11 22.84 42.67 -14.61
N ALA A 12 22.40 42.47 -13.36
CA ALA A 12 22.34 41.15 -12.71
C ALA A 12 21.15 40.39 -13.25
N GLY A 13 21.41 39.44 -14.15
CA GLY A 13 20.42 38.50 -14.63
C GLY A 13 20.15 37.41 -13.57
N MET A 14 19.00 37.47 -12.95
CA MET A 14 18.53 36.44 -12.03
C MET A 14 17.93 35.27 -12.84
N ALA A 15 18.70 34.19 -12.98
CA ALA A 15 18.22 32.96 -13.62
C ALA A 15 17.27 32.25 -12.67
N LEU A 16 15.96 32.23 -13.02
CA LEU A 16 14.95 31.47 -12.34
C LEU A 16 15.11 30.00 -12.71
N VAL A 17 15.72 29.19 -11.85
CA VAL A 17 15.74 27.73 -12.00
C VAL A 17 14.38 27.17 -11.57
N VAL A 18 13.52 26.88 -12.55
CA VAL A 18 12.27 26.18 -12.33
C VAL A 18 12.61 24.69 -12.11
N PHE A 19 12.60 24.25 -10.85
CA PHE A 19 12.61 22.84 -10.52
C PHE A 19 11.24 22.26 -10.89
N ALA A 20 11.14 21.65 -12.06
CA ALA A 20 10.02 20.79 -12.42
C ALA A 20 10.14 19.50 -11.58
N GLY A 21 9.49 19.49 -10.42
CA GLY A 21 9.31 18.28 -9.62
C GLY A 21 8.51 17.27 -10.44
N VAL A 22 9.16 16.21 -10.93
CA VAL A 22 8.47 15.05 -11.50
C VAL A 22 7.73 14.40 -10.34
N LEU A 23 6.41 14.65 -10.23
CA LEU A 23 5.53 13.83 -9.40
C LEU A 23 5.51 12.44 -10.04
N ALA A 24 6.39 11.54 -9.58
CA ALA A 24 6.26 10.14 -9.87
C ALA A 24 4.93 9.71 -9.26
N ALA A 25 3.93 9.44 -10.09
CA ALA A 25 2.71 8.74 -9.66
C ALA A 25 3.19 7.45 -9.01
N GLN A 26 3.01 7.33 -7.68
CA GLN A 26 3.26 6.09 -6.97
C GLN A 26 2.23 5.10 -7.50
N ASN A 27 2.65 4.28 -8.45
CA ASN A 27 1.86 3.15 -8.93
C ASN A 27 1.70 2.23 -7.72
N SER A 28 0.55 2.34 -7.05
CA SER A 28 0.24 1.50 -5.91
C SER A 28 0.27 0.05 -6.39
N ALA A 29 1.29 -0.68 -5.98
CA ALA A 29 1.45 -2.09 -6.35
C ALA A 29 0.30 -2.96 -5.83
N LEU A 30 -0.49 -2.44 -4.89
CA LEU A 30 -1.70 -3.04 -4.35
C LEU A 30 -2.88 -2.08 -4.53
N THR A 31 -3.97 -2.60 -5.10
CA THR A 31 -5.27 -1.91 -5.17
C THR A 31 -6.27 -2.64 -4.27
N ARG A 32 -6.99 -1.89 -3.44
CA ARG A 32 -8.07 -2.42 -2.60
C ARG A 32 -9.37 -1.66 -2.88
N THR A 33 -10.37 -2.38 -3.39
CA THR A 33 -11.69 -1.82 -3.68
C THR A 33 -12.70 -2.39 -2.70
N ILE A 34 -13.30 -1.55 -1.87
CA ILE A 34 -14.36 -1.96 -0.94
C ILE A 34 -15.61 -2.32 -1.75
N VAL A 35 -16.10 -3.55 -1.56
CA VAL A 35 -17.32 -4.06 -2.20
C VAL A 35 -18.54 -3.76 -1.34
N THR A 36 -18.42 -4.04 -0.02
CA THR A 36 -19.46 -3.77 0.95
C THR A 36 -18.88 -3.61 2.35
N LYS A 37 -19.61 -2.94 3.20
CA LYS A 37 -19.27 -2.72 4.61
C LYS A 37 -20.57 -2.64 5.40
N ALA A 38 -20.65 -3.41 6.50
CA ALA A 38 -21.83 -3.44 7.37
C ALA A 38 -21.46 -3.86 8.79
N ASP A 39 -22.28 -3.47 9.74
CA ASP A 39 -22.19 -3.97 11.11
C ASP A 39 -22.44 -5.49 11.14
N VAL A 40 -21.75 -6.19 12.01
CA VAL A 40 -21.97 -7.61 12.27
C VAL A 40 -22.61 -7.81 13.65
N SER A 41 -23.04 -9.03 13.96
CA SER A 41 -23.70 -9.36 15.24
C SER A 41 -22.83 -9.19 16.48
N VAL A 42 -21.50 -9.06 16.30
CA VAL A 42 -20.56 -8.79 17.40
C VAL A 42 -20.54 -7.29 17.68
N PRO A 43 -20.90 -6.83 18.89
CA PRO A 43 -20.93 -5.42 19.24
C PRO A 43 -19.58 -4.72 18.97
N GLY A 44 -19.63 -3.53 18.37
CA GLY A 44 -18.44 -2.73 18.07
C GLY A 44 -17.59 -3.23 16.91
N ARG A 45 -18.09 -4.21 16.14
CA ARG A 45 -17.42 -4.76 14.95
C ARG A 45 -18.20 -4.48 13.68
N GLU A 46 -17.49 -4.37 12.58
CA GLU A 46 -18.01 -4.29 11.22
C GLU A 46 -17.28 -5.26 10.31
N ALA A 47 -18.00 -5.81 9.35
CA ALA A 47 -17.39 -6.58 8.26
C ALA A 47 -17.14 -5.65 7.07
N VAL A 48 -15.96 -5.78 6.49
CA VAL A 48 -15.57 -5.13 5.24
C VAL A 48 -15.22 -6.23 4.24
N VAL A 49 -15.87 -6.24 3.09
CA VAL A 49 -15.51 -7.12 1.98
C VAL A 49 -14.82 -6.29 0.92
N ALA A 50 -13.63 -6.69 0.53
CA ALA A 50 -12.84 -5.98 -0.47
C ALA A 50 -12.31 -6.92 -1.56
N ARG A 51 -12.26 -6.43 -2.79
CA ARG A 51 -11.40 -6.99 -3.82
C ARG A 51 -10.02 -6.39 -3.68
N VAL A 52 -9.00 -7.24 -3.65
CA VAL A 52 -7.61 -6.85 -3.56
C VAL A 52 -6.89 -7.37 -4.79
N GLU A 53 -6.08 -6.52 -5.41
CA GLU A 53 -5.24 -6.88 -6.54
C GLU A 53 -3.81 -6.44 -6.26
N ILE A 54 -2.85 -7.37 -6.45
CA ILE A 54 -1.42 -7.10 -6.34
C ILE A 54 -0.83 -7.23 -7.75
N ALA A 55 -0.32 -6.12 -8.27
CA ALA A 55 0.29 -6.07 -9.59
C ALA A 55 1.50 -7.04 -9.71
N PRO A 56 1.90 -7.45 -10.92
CA PRO A 56 3.12 -8.22 -11.14
C PRO A 56 4.34 -7.54 -10.49
N GLY A 57 5.13 -8.30 -9.72
CA GLY A 57 6.26 -7.77 -8.95
C GLY A 57 5.88 -6.89 -7.76
N GLY A 58 4.59 -6.71 -7.51
CA GLY A 58 4.07 -5.85 -6.45
C GLY A 58 4.21 -6.45 -5.05
N ILE A 59 4.18 -5.58 -4.05
CA ILE A 59 4.23 -5.93 -2.64
C ILE A 59 3.18 -5.11 -1.88
N ALA A 60 2.44 -5.76 -0.98
CA ALA A 60 1.43 -5.08 -0.18
C ALA A 60 2.04 -4.11 0.86
N GLY A 61 3.25 -4.42 1.31
CA GLY A 61 3.90 -3.77 2.44
C GLY A 61 3.49 -4.40 3.78
N TRP A 62 4.38 -4.33 4.76
CA TRP A 62 4.11 -4.80 6.11
C TRP A 62 3.01 -3.96 6.76
N HIS A 63 1.97 -4.63 7.27
CA HIS A 63 0.82 -3.95 7.86
C HIS A 63 0.07 -4.85 8.85
N THR A 64 -0.90 -4.26 9.54
CA THR A 64 -1.83 -4.94 10.45
C THR A 64 -3.26 -4.52 10.16
N HIS A 65 -4.23 -5.31 10.63
CA HIS A 65 -5.65 -4.97 10.65
C HIS A 65 -6.17 -4.91 12.09
N PRO A 66 -7.12 -4.00 12.42
CA PRO A 66 -7.74 -3.91 13.74
C PRO A 66 -8.83 -4.99 13.96
N GLY A 67 -8.64 -6.16 13.39
CA GLY A 67 -9.54 -7.31 13.42
C GLY A 67 -9.01 -8.42 12.53
N ASP A 68 -9.78 -9.49 12.42
CA ASP A 68 -9.38 -10.66 11.63
C ASP A 68 -9.56 -10.42 10.14
N GLU A 69 -8.60 -10.89 9.35
CA GLU A 69 -8.70 -11.01 7.90
C GLU A 69 -8.93 -12.48 7.53
N VAL A 70 -9.95 -12.71 6.70
CA VAL A 70 -10.23 -14.00 6.04
C VAL A 70 -10.16 -13.75 4.54
N SER A 71 -9.16 -14.31 3.88
CA SER A 71 -8.92 -14.06 2.46
C SER A 71 -8.98 -15.33 1.62
N TYR A 72 -9.48 -15.19 0.39
CA TYR A 72 -9.55 -16.24 -0.61
C TYR A 72 -8.92 -15.75 -1.92
N VAL A 73 -7.95 -16.50 -2.44
CA VAL A 73 -7.27 -16.19 -3.70
C VAL A 73 -8.11 -16.67 -4.87
N MET A 74 -8.54 -15.74 -5.71
CA MET A 74 -9.34 -16.03 -6.91
C MET A 74 -8.47 -16.34 -8.13
N ASP A 75 -7.32 -15.66 -8.24
CA ASP A 75 -6.42 -15.75 -9.41
C ASP A 75 -4.98 -15.45 -9.02
N GLY A 76 -4.02 -16.13 -9.67
CA GLY A 76 -2.60 -15.96 -9.44
C GLY A 76 -2.07 -16.70 -8.21
N GLU A 77 -0.83 -16.36 -7.83
CA GLU A 77 -0.12 -16.89 -6.67
C GLU A 77 0.69 -15.77 -6.01
N ALA A 78 0.59 -15.65 -4.70
CA ALA A 78 1.39 -14.73 -3.89
C ALA A 78 2.25 -15.47 -2.87
N THR A 79 3.34 -14.84 -2.44
CA THR A 79 4.07 -15.23 -1.24
C THR A 79 3.48 -14.47 -0.06
N LEU A 80 2.82 -15.20 0.84
CA LEU A 80 2.31 -14.69 2.11
C LEU A 80 3.42 -14.75 3.16
N MET A 81 3.66 -13.63 3.84
CA MET A 81 4.65 -13.47 4.90
C MET A 81 3.94 -13.03 6.18
N ILE A 82 4.06 -13.79 7.24
CA ILE A 82 3.49 -13.51 8.56
C ILE A 82 4.64 -13.43 9.56
N ALA A 83 4.66 -12.39 10.39
CA ALA A 83 5.70 -12.21 11.39
C ALA A 83 5.85 -13.47 12.28
N GLY A 84 7.09 -13.93 12.44
CA GLY A 84 7.39 -15.14 13.21
C GLY A 84 7.10 -16.48 12.54
N GLN A 85 6.67 -16.47 11.27
CA GLN A 85 6.42 -17.69 10.48
C GLN A 85 7.26 -17.70 9.21
N PRO A 86 7.61 -18.88 8.67
CA PRO A 86 8.25 -18.97 7.37
C PRO A 86 7.28 -18.50 6.27
N PRO A 87 7.76 -17.77 5.24
CA PRO A 87 6.97 -17.42 4.09
C PRO A 87 6.36 -18.65 3.40
N ARG A 88 5.13 -18.52 2.90
CA ARG A 88 4.46 -19.60 2.15
C ARG A 88 3.75 -19.07 0.90
N LYS A 89 3.67 -19.90 -0.11
CA LYS A 89 2.85 -19.63 -1.30
C LYS A 89 1.38 -19.81 -0.98
N VAL A 90 0.55 -18.93 -1.53
CA VAL A 90 -0.92 -19.04 -1.57
C VAL A 90 -1.37 -18.81 -3.01
N LYS A 91 -2.17 -19.71 -3.55
CA LYS A 91 -2.58 -19.70 -4.96
C LYS A 91 -4.09 -19.73 -5.12
N ALA A 92 -4.55 -19.52 -6.34
CA ALA A 92 -5.95 -19.59 -6.71
C ALA A 92 -6.63 -20.87 -6.14
N GLY A 93 -7.76 -20.70 -5.48
CA GLY A 93 -8.51 -21.75 -4.80
C GLY A 93 -8.14 -21.93 -3.32
N GLU A 94 -7.10 -21.26 -2.83
CA GLU A 94 -6.68 -21.34 -1.43
C GLU A 94 -7.13 -20.11 -0.64
N GLY A 95 -7.26 -20.29 0.68
CA GLY A 95 -7.57 -19.22 1.62
C GLY A 95 -6.58 -19.17 2.77
N PHE A 96 -6.64 -18.07 3.50
CA PHE A 96 -5.86 -17.87 4.72
C PHE A 96 -6.60 -16.97 5.70
N VAL A 97 -6.19 -17.07 6.96
CA VAL A 97 -6.69 -16.22 8.04
C VAL A 97 -5.50 -15.51 8.68
N ILE A 98 -5.64 -14.22 8.87
CA ILE A 98 -4.69 -13.39 9.62
C ILE A 98 -5.41 -12.87 10.87
N PRO A 99 -5.03 -13.28 12.08
CA PRO A 99 -5.63 -12.77 13.31
C PRO A 99 -5.39 -11.28 13.50
N ALA A 100 -6.27 -10.64 14.24
CA ALA A 100 -6.20 -9.22 14.57
C ALA A 100 -4.81 -8.79 15.07
N GLY A 101 -4.30 -7.67 14.56
CA GLY A 101 -3.02 -7.09 14.95
C GLY A 101 -1.77 -7.84 14.48
N THR A 102 -1.93 -8.95 13.77
CA THR A 102 -0.78 -9.71 13.25
C THR A 102 -0.09 -8.96 12.11
N VAL A 103 1.21 -8.71 12.26
CA VAL A 103 2.03 -8.07 11.22
C VAL A 103 2.25 -9.05 10.08
N HIS A 104 1.85 -8.66 8.87
CA HIS A 104 1.96 -9.51 7.69
C HIS A 104 2.16 -8.70 6.41
N ASN A 105 2.49 -9.40 5.33
CA ASN A 105 2.75 -8.84 4.01
C ASN A 105 2.42 -9.89 2.95
N ALA A 106 2.17 -9.46 1.72
CA ALA A 106 2.02 -10.33 0.56
C ALA A 106 2.81 -9.78 -0.62
N LYS A 107 3.49 -10.67 -1.34
CA LYS A 107 4.30 -10.33 -2.51
C LYS A 107 3.85 -11.14 -3.71
N ASN A 108 3.66 -10.48 -4.84
CA ASN A 108 3.44 -11.11 -6.13
C ASN A 108 4.78 -11.20 -6.87
N GLU A 109 5.35 -12.40 -6.96
CA GLU A 109 6.60 -12.67 -7.67
C GLU A 109 6.37 -13.16 -9.10
N GLY A 110 5.10 -13.26 -9.52
CA GLY A 110 4.70 -13.72 -10.84
C GLY A 110 4.59 -12.60 -11.87
N ALA A 111 4.28 -13.00 -13.11
CA ALA A 111 4.12 -12.11 -14.26
C ALA A 111 2.65 -11.65 -14.46
N ALA A 112 1.69 -12.23 -13.76
CA ALA A 112 0.28 -11.86 -13.78
C ALA A 112 -0.14 -11.26 -12.44
N ALA A 113 -1.21 -10.46 -12.43
CA ALA A 113 -1.76 -9.92 -11.19
C ALA A 113 -2.33 -11.03 -10.30
N VAL A 114 -2.16 -10.89 -8.99
CA VAL A 114 -2.85 -11.73 -8.00
C VAL A 114 -4.14 -11.04 -7.60
N LYS A 115 -5.26 -11.78 -7.62
CA LYS A 115 -6.58 -11.26 -7.24
C LYS A 115 -7.14 -12.08 -6.10
N LEU A 116 -7.59 -11.40 -5.05
CA LEU A 116 -8.20 -12.04 -3.91
C LEU A 116 -9.40 -11.24 -3.39
N VAL A 117 -10.29 -11.93 -2.68
CA VAL A 117 -11.31 -11.32 -1.84
C VAL A 117 -10.83 -11.41 -0.40
N GLY A 118 -10.74 -10.25 0.25
CA GLY A 118 -10.50 -10.13 1.68
C GLY A 118 -11.80 -9.79 2.40
N VAL A 119 -12.10 -10.55 3.45
CA VAL A 119 -13.16 -10.26 4.40
C VAL A 119 -12.50 -9.90 5.73
N TYR A 120 -12.79 -8.72 6.21
CA TYR A 120 -12.18 -8.17 7.43
C TYR A 120 -13.28 -7.96 8.46
N VAL A 121 -13.15 -8.57 9.64
CA VAL A 121 -14.05 -8.32 10.78
C VAL A 121 -13.30 -7.46 11.79
N ILE A 122 -13.46 -6.15 11.67
CA ILE A 122 -12.62 -5.16 12.32
C ILE A 122 -13.36 -4.33 13.38
N GLU A 123 -12.63 -3.63 14.22
CA GLU A 123 -13.19 -2.61 15.10
C GLU A 123 -13.82 -1.49 14.28
N LYS A 124 -15.08 -1.19 14.60
CA LYS A 124 -15.87 -0.16 13.90
C LYS A 124 -15.19 1.21 14.00
N GLY A 125 -15.07 1.90 12.86
CA GLY A 125 -14.49 3.23 12.79
C GLY A 125 -12.96 3.27 12.80
N LYS A 126 -12.27 2.13 12.85
CA LYS A 126 -10.81 2.06 12.72
C LYS A 126 -10.40 2.00 11.24
N PRO A 127 -9.21 2.50 10.87
CA PRO A 127 -8.64 2.27 9.55
C PRO A 127 -8.54 0.77 9.25
N LEU A 128 -8.89 0.36 8.03
CA LEU A 128 -8.85 -1.05 7.63
C LEU A 128 -7.46 -1.66 7.76
N ALA A 129 -6.42 -0.90 7.46
CA ALA A 129 -5.03 -1.33 7.58
C ALA A 129 -4.16 -0.20 8.14
N SER A 130 -3.14 -0.56 8.88
CA SER A 130 -2.11 0.35 9.39
C SER A 130 -0.72 -0.17 9.01
N PRO A 131 0.19 0.67 8.49
CA PRO A 131 1.56 0.28 8.21
C PRO A 131 2.24 -0.26 9.48
N ALA A 132 3.12 -1.25 9.30
CA ALA A 132 3.93 -1.83 10.35
C ALA A 132 5.40 -1.91 9.90
N PRO A 133 6.38 -1.90 10.82
CA PRO A 133 7.78 -2.13 10.48
C PRO A 133 8.00 -3.56 9.98
N ASP A 134 9.06 -3.76 9.20
CA ASP A 134 9.50 -5.09 8.81
C ASP A 134 9.98 -5.85 10.07
N PRO A 135 9.38 -7.01 10.39
CA PRO A 135 9.75 -7.76 11.60
C PRO A 135 11.15 -8.39 11.55
N ALA A 136 11.86 -8.32 10.41
CA ALA A 136 13.24 -8.78 10.26
C ALA A 136 14.30 -7.69 10.49
N GLN A 137 13.88 -6.46 10.81
CA GLN A 137 14.78 -5.31 11.08
C GLN A 137 14.90 -5.01 12.55
#